data_cba62e83bd9d86cccc46d642ac6a0c1f
#
_entry.id   cba62e83bd9d86cccc46d642ac6a0c1f
#
_cell.length_a   1.000
_cell.length_b   1.000
_cell.length_c   1.000
_cell.angle_alpha   90.00
_cell.angle_beta   90.00
_cell.angle_gamma   90.00
#
_symmetry.space_group_name_H-M   'P 1'
#
loop_
_entity.id
_entity.type
_entity.pdbx_description
1 polymer ?
#
loop_
_entity_poly.entity_id
_entity_poly.type
_entity_poly.pdbx_seq_one_letter_code
_entity_poly.pdbx_strand_id
1 'polypeptide(L)'
;AIYYMQYVYGNKDMYAVLAAVVGMAQLLALVIFQSFSKRMPREKLYLLATILVMIGYAIFFFAEVSIILIAVGALFIFTGQAFIQLLMLMFLEDTIEYGQWKNGKRSESITLSVQPLINKIGGAVSMGITSLMLVWSGIKVGETAAESISASGQFTVKLMMIVLPVVFILAGYIIYRCKFKINKEMYDRIISDLRVRGELHAEPADVVEVTETVEVKITKE
;
A
#
# COMPACT_ATOMS: atom_id res chain seq x y z
N ALA A 1 4.34 -12.22 9.72
CA ALA A 1 4.63 -11.60 11.04
C ALA A 1 4.59 -12.64 12.16
N ILE A 2 3.58 -13.55 12.22
CA ILE A 2 3.47 -14.56 13.30
C ILE A 2 4.69 -15.47 13.37
N TYR A 3 5.19 -15.97 12.24
CA TYR A 3 6.37 -16.82 12.17
C TYR A 3 7.65 -16.12 12.65
N TYR A 4 7.78 -14.82 12.40
CA TYR A 4 8.91 -14.03 12.91
C TYR A 4 8.85 -13.95 14.45
N MET A 5 7.68 -13.65 15.01
CA MET A 5 7.49 -13.60 16.47
C MET A 5 7.73 -14.95 17.12
N GLN A 6 7.30 -16.03 16.49
CA GLN A 6 7.43 -17.39 17.02
C GLN A 6 8.87 -17.91 16.93
N TYR A 7 9.55 -17.71 15.80
CA TYR A 7 10.79 -18.42 15.49
C TYR A 7 12.06 -17.55 15.54
N VAL A 8 11.93 -16.24 15.39
CA VAL A 8 13.07 -15.30 15.45
C VAL A 8 13.08 -14.57 16.80
N TYR A 9 11.94 -14.00 17.18
CA TYR A 9 11.80 -13.30 18.46
C TYR A 9 11.66 -14.26 19.65
N GLY A 10 11.10 -15.45 19.43
CA GLY A 10 10.95 -16.49 20.47
C GLY A 10 9.70 -16.36 21.36
N ASN A 11 8.80 -15.43 21.09
CA ASN A 11 7.57 -15.25 21.84
C ASN A 11 6.37 -15.00 20.93
N LYS A 12 5.51 -16.01 20.78
CA LYS A 12 4.32 -15.97 19.92
C LYS A 12 3.26 -14.98 20.43
N ASP A 13 3.14 -14.80 21.75
CA ASP A 13 2.09 -13.95 22.35
C ASP A 13 2.31 -12.48 22.04
N MET A 14 3.55 -12.07 21.80
CA MET A 14 3.89 -10.72 21.35
C MET A 14 3.33 -10.38 19.96
N TYR A 15 2.86 -11.38 19.21
CA TYR A 15 2.15 -11.13 17.94
C TYR A 15 0.88 -10.30 18.14
N ALA A 16 0.13 -10.52 19.24
CA ALA A 16 -1.08 -9.75 19.54
C ALA A 16 -0.75 -8.25 19.77
N VAL A 17 0.33 -7.97 20.49
CA VAL A 17 0.81 -6.60 20.71
C VAL A 17 1.23 -5.96 19.39
N LEU A 18 2.00 -6.67 18.57
CA LEU A 18 2.40 -6.19 17.25
C LEU A 18 1.18 -5.93 16.35
N ALA A 19 0.19 -6.81 16.35
CA ALA A 19 -1.03 -6.66 15.57
C ALA A 19 -1.82 -5.41 15.99
N ALA A 20 -1.89 -5.09 17.29
CA ALA A 20 -2.52 -3.87 17.78
C ALA A 20 -1.77 -2.62 17.30
N VAL A 21 -0.42 -2.62 17.38
CA VAL A 21 0.42 -1.53 16.87
C VAL A 21 0.21 -1.32 15.37
N VAL A 22 0.19 -2.40 14.60
CA VAL A 22 -0.07 -2.36 13.15
C VAL A 22 -1.45 -1.79 12.83
N GLY A 23 -2.49 -2.24 13.55
CA GLY A 23 -3.86 -1.74 13.38
C GLY A 23 -3.95 -0.23 13.64
N MET A 24 -3.36 0.25 14.73
CA MET A 24 -3.29 1.68 15.03
C MET A 24 -2.51 2.46 13.97
N ALA A 25 -1.38 1.93 13.52
CA ALA A 25 -0.58 2.55 12.46
C ALA A 25 -1.38 2.74 11.17
N GLN A 26 -2.14 1.73 10.76
CA GLN A 26 -2.98 1.80 9.57
C GLN A 26 -4.11 2.82 9.69
N LEU A 27 -4.78 2.88 10.84
CA LEU A 27 -5.84 3.89 11.08
C LEU A 27 -5.26 5.32 11.06
N LEU A 28 -4.15 5.55 11.73
CA LEU A 28 -3.46 6.84 11.71
C LEU A 28 -2.99 7.21 10.30
N ALA A 29 -2.49 6.23 9.55
CA ALA A 29 -2.06 6.43 8.17
C ALA A 29 -3.20 6.92 7.27
N LEU A 30 -4.43 6.41 7.43
CA LEU A 30 -5.61 6.86 6.67
C LEU A 30 -5.91 8.35 6.92
N VAL A 31 -5.87 8.79 8.19
CA VAL A 31 -6.12 10.18 8.56
C VAL A 31 -5.02 11.11 8.02
N ILE A 32 -3.77 10.69 8.20
CA ILE A 32 -2.60 11.47 7.79
C ILE A 32 -2.52 11.55 6.25
N PHE A 33 -2.86 10.47 5.55
CA PHE A 33 -2.81 10.40 4.09
C PHE A 33 -3.61 11.52 3.42
N GLN A 34 -4.82 11.83 3.90
CA GLN A 34 -5.66 12.88 3.34
C GLN A 34 -4.97 14.26 3.36
N SER A 35 -4.25 14.56 4.46
CA SER A 35 -3.51 15.82 4.58
C SER A 35 -2.32 15.90 3.61
N PHE A 36 -1.63 14.79 3.40
CA PHE A 36 -0.49 14.71 2.48
C PHE A 36 -0.95 14.67 1.02
N SER A 37 -2.01 13.95 0.70
CA SER A 37 -2.56 13.84 -0.66
C SER A 37 -3.02 15.18 -1.22
N LYS A 38 -3.54 16.08 -0.37
CA LYS A 38 -3.93 17.45 -0.77
C LYS A 38 -2.73 18.38 -1.05
N ARG A 39 -1.57 18.12 -0.44
CA ARG A 39 -0.40 19.01 -0.49
C ARG A 39 0.70 18.55 -1.44
N MET A 40 0.76 17.26 -1.74
CA MET A 40 1.84 16.66 -2.50
C MET A 40 1.33 15.96 -3.76
N PRO A 41 2.04 16.07 -4.89
CA PRO A 41 1.70 15.29 -6.09
C PRO A 41 1.86 13.79 -5.80
N ARG A 42 1.00 12.98 -6.41
CA ARG A 42 0.91 11.53 -6.21
C ARG A 42 2.26 10.80 -6.38
N GLU A 43 3.08 11.25 -7.33
CA GLU A 43 4.43 10.69 -7.56
C GLU A 43 5.37 10.87 -6.36
N LYS A 44 5.38 12.07 -5.76
CA LYS A 44 6.21 12.36 -4.57
C LYS A 44 5.68 11.62 -3.35
N LEU A 45 4.37 11.49 -3.24
CA LEU A 45 3.74 10.75 -2.15
C LEU A 45 4.04 9.25 -2.23
N TYR A 46 4.09 8.70 -3.47
CA TYR A 46 4.50 7.31 -3.68
C TYR A 46 5.98 7.07 -3.33
N LEU A 47 6.85 8.01 -3.70
CA LEU A 47 8.26 7.97 -3.30
C LEU A 47 8.39 8.02 -1.77
N LEU A 48 7.69 8.94 -1.10
CA LEU A 48 7.70 9.07 0.35
C LEU A 48 7.23 7.76 1.01
N ALA A 49 6.14 7.19 0.55
CA ALA A 49 5.62 5.92 1.05
C ALA A 49 6.63 4.79 0.88
N THR A 50 7.28 4.71 -0.28
CA THR A 50 8.33 3.71 -0.55
C THR A 50 9.52 3.88 0.40
N ILE A 51 9.98 5.12 0.61
CA ILE A 51 11.08 5.41 1.56
C ILE A 51 10.69 5.02 2.99
N LEU A 52 9.47 5.33 3.44
CA LEU A 52 8.98 4.92 4.76
C LEU A 52 9.03 3.41 4.94
N VAL A 53 8.56 2.65 3.95
CA VAL A 53 8.62 1.18 3.99
C VAL A 53 10.06 0.68 4.04
N MET A 54 10.96 1.26 3.26
CA MET A 54 12.38 0.88 3.23
C MET A 54 13.06 1.13 4.58
N ILE A 55 12.83 2.31 5.18
CA ILE A 55 13.33 2.63 6.53
C ILE A 55 12.78 1.63 7.54
N GLY A 56 11.48 1.34 7.47
CA GLY A 56 10.84 0.37 8.37
C GLY A 56 11.46 -1.02 8.27
N TYR A 57 11.70 -1.53 7.05
CA TYR A 57 12.37 -2.82 6.87
C TYR A 57 13.84 -2.78 7.33
N ALA A 58 14.57 -1.68 7.14
CA ALA A 58 15.91 -1.52 7.66
C ALA A 58 15.92 -1.58 9.20
N ILE A 59 15.04 -0.85 9.87
CA ILE A 59 14.90 -0.91 11.33
C ILE A 59 14.56 -2.33 11.77
N PHE A 60 13.61 -2.98 11.10
CA PHE A 60 13.17 -4.33 11.43
C PHE A 60 14.28 -5.37 11.24
N PHE A 61 15.19 -5.18 10.28
CA PHE A 61 16.34 -6.04 10.05
C PHE A 61 17.32 -6.02 11.23
N PHE A 62 17.57 -4.83 11.79
CA PHE A 62 18.48 -4.64 12.92
C PHE A 62 17.82 -4.79 14.30
N ALA A 63 16.49 -4.96 14.34
CA ALA A 63 15.75 -4.98 15.60
C ALA A 63 15.98 -6.23 16.47
N GLU A 64 16.55 -7.29 15.90
CA GLU A 64 16.83 -8.60 16.52
C GLU A 64 15.84 -9.03 17.61
N VAL A 65 16.12 -8.68 18.89
CA VAL A 65 15.35 -9.09 20.07
C VAL A 65 14.59 -7.91 20.73
N SER A 66 14.74 -6.69 20.24
CA SER A 66 14.09 -5.51 20.83
C SER A 66 12.67 -5.34 20.30
N ILE A 67 11.66 -5.64 21.14
CA ILE A 67 10.24 -5.47 20.78
C ILE A 67 9.91 -4.01 20.41
N ILE A 68 10.59 -3.03 21.02
CA ILE A 68 10.40 -1.62 20.74
C ILE A 68 10.85 -1.30 19.31
N LEU A 69 12.02 -1.78 18.91
CA LEU A 69 12.54 -1.56 17.55
C LEU A 69 11.68 -2.30 16.52
N ILE A 70 11.21 -3.50 16.84
CA ILE A 70 10.27 -4.24 15.99
C ILE A 70 8.97 -3.45 15.81
N ALA A 71 8.41 -2.89 16.89
CA ALA A 71 7.19 -2.09 16.84
C ALA A 71 7.39 -0.80 16.03
N VAL A 72 8.51 -0.10 16.22
CA VAL A 72 8.85 1.10 15.44
C VAL A 72 9.03 0.76 13.96
N GLY A 73 9.77 -0.29 13.64
CA GLY A 73 9.90 -0.77 12.26
C GLY A 73 8.55 -1.12 11.63
N ALA A 74 7.68 -1.81 12.38
CA ALA A 74 6.34 -2.13 11.94
C ALA A 74 5.48 -0.88 11.68
N LEU A 75 5.54 0.14 12.55
CA LEU A 75 4.86 1.43 12.34
C LEU A 75 5.24 2.04 10.98
N PHE A 76 6.53 2.12 10.67
CA PHE A 76 7.00 2.66 9.39
C PHE A 76 6.56 1.81 8.20
N ILE A 77 6.71 0.48 8.28
CA ILE A 77 6.30 -0.45 7.20
C ILE A 77 4.82 -0.30 6.91
N PHE A 78 3.96 -0.42 7.92
CA PHE A 78 2.50 -0.47 7.73
C PHE A 78 1.90 0.90 7.41
N THR A 79 2.47 2.00 7.91
CA THR A 79 2.10 3.35 7.48
C THR A 79 2.42 3.57 6.00
N GLY A 80 3.64 3.24 5.57
CA GLY A 80 4.02 3.37 4.17
C GLY A 80 3.23 2.43 3.25
N GLN A 81 2.94 1.21 3.69
CA GLN A 81 2.11 0.25 2.95
C GLN A 81 0.66 0.74 2.80
N ALA A 82 0.07 1.33 3.84
CA ALA A 82 -1.26 1.93 3.74
C ALA A 82 -1.29 3.08 2.72
N PHE A 83 -0.26 3.92 2.68
CA PHE A 83 -0.12 4.97 1.68
C PHE A 83 -0.04 4.40 0.27
N ILE A 84 0.77 3.35 0.05
CA ILE A 84 0.90 2.69 -1.26
C ILE A 84 -0.46 2.12 -1.70
N GLN A 85 -1.22 1.52 -0.79
CA GLN A 85 -2.52 0.93 -1.09
C GLN A 85 -3.57 1.98 -1.50
N LEU A 86 -3.58 3.13 -0.82
CA LEU A 86 -4.46 4.25 -1.18
C LEU A 86 -4.05 4.89 -2.51
N LEU A 87 -2.74 5.06 -2.73
CA LEU A 87 -2.22 5.57 -4.00
C LEU A 87 -2.52 4.63 -5.17
N MET A 88 -2.53 3.32 -4.95
CA MET A 88 -2.93 2.35 -5.98
C MET A 88 -4.35 2.60 -6.48
N LEU A 89 -5.30 2.92 -5.59
CA LEU A 89 -6.66 3.30 -5.98
C LEU A 89 -6.67 4.58 -6.83
N MET A 90 -5.95 5.61 -6.39
CA MET A 90 -5.83 6.87 -7.13
C MET A 90 -5.20 6.68 -8.52
N PHE A 91 -4.21 5.80 -8.66
CA PHE A 91 -3.63 5.49 -9.97
C PHE A 91 -4.58 4.71 -10.88
N LEU A 92 -5.45 3.86 -10.32
CA LEU A 92 -6.51 3.19 -11.09
C LEU A 92 -7.53 4.22 -11.59
N GLU A 93 -7.93 5.18 -10.77
CA GLU A 93 -8.81 6.29 -11.15
C GLU A 93 -8.19 7.12 -12.27
N ASP A 94 -6.91 7.52 -12.16
CA ASP A 94 -6.18 8.23 -13.22
C ASP A 94 -6.18 7.44 -14.54
N THR A 95 -6.06 6.12 -14.44
CA THR A 95 -6.06 5.22 -15.62
C THR A 95 -7.44 5.16 -16.27
N ILE A 96 -8.54 5.24 -15.49
CA ILE A 96 -9.91 5.29 -16.00
C ILE A 96 -10.11 6.58 -16.81
N GLU A 97 -9.71 7.71 -16.24
CA GLU A 97 -9.85 9.03 -16.89
C GLU A 97 -8.97 9.15 -18.14
N TYR A 98 -7.74 8.65 -18.09
CA TYR A 98 -6.88 8.54 -19.26
C TYR A 98 -7.49 7.66 -20.35
N GLY A 99 -8.07 6.52 -19.97
CA GLY A 99 -8.75 5.62 -20.89
C GLY A 99 -9.95 6.28 -21.57
N GLN A 100 -10.77 7.02 -20.82
CA GLN A 100 -11.89 7.78 -21.33
C GLN A 100 -11.44 8.90 -22.28
N TRP A 101 -10.44 9.67 -21.88
CA TRP A 101 -9.87 10.75 -22.71
C TRP A 101 -9.35 10.25 -24.05
N LYS A 102 -8.67 9.07 -24.04
CA LYS A 102 -8.04 8.51 -25.22
C LYS A 102 -9.01 7.75 -26.14
N ASN A 103 -9.93 6.99 -25.56
CA ASN A 103 -10.77 6.04 -26.30
C ASN A 103 -12.25 6.50 -26.40
N GLY A 104 -12.63 7.60 -25.75
CA GLY A 104 -14.03 8.08 -25.70
C GLY A 104 -14.99 7.17 -24.94
N LYS A 105 -14.50 6.16 -24.21
CA LYS A 105 -15.32 5.23 -23.43
C LYS A 105 -14.75 5.09 -22.02
N ARG A 106 -15.62 5.28 -21.02
CA ARG A 106 -15.30 5.09 -19.61
C ARG A 106 -15.45 3.60 -19.23
N SER A 107 -14.36 2.95 -18.91
CA SER A 107 -14.31 1.53 -18.54
C SER A 107 -13.99 1.34 -17.05
N GLU A 108 -14.75 2.02 -16.19
CA GLU A 108 -14.54 2.07 -14.74
C GLU A 108 -14.61 0.68 -14.09
N SER A 109 -15.70 -0.06 -14.33
CA SER A 109 -15.92 -1.37 -13.73
C SER A 109 -14.82 -2.37 -14.07
N ILE A 110 -14.32 -2.35 -15.32
CA ILE A 110 -13.25 -3.24 -15.77
C ILE A 110 -11.94 -2.86 -15.05
N THR A 111 -11.61 -1.57 -15.01
CA THR A 111 -10.37 -1.10 -14.38
C THR A 111 -10.36 -1.35 -12.88
N LEU A 112 -11.46 -1.07 -12.18
CA LEU A 112 -11.55 -1.31 -10.74
C LEU A 112 -11.57 -2.80 -10.38
N SER A 113 -12.06 -3.69 -11.26
CA SER A 113 -12.01 -5.14 -11.03
C SER A 113 -10.60 -5.71 -10.99
N VAL A 114 -9.62 -5.00 -11.55
CA VAL A 114 -8.19 -5.37 -11.48
C VAL A 114 -7.67 -5.37 -10.04
N GLN A 115 -8.15 -4.47 -9.18
CA GLN A 115 -7.68 -4.37 -7.79
C GLN A 115 -7.94 -5.65 -6.97
N PRO A 116 -9.18 -6.18 -6.86
CA PRO A 116 -9.41 -7.42 -6.14
C PRO A 116 -8.69 -8.60 -6.80
N LEU A 117 -8.51 -8.61 -8.12
CA LEU A 117 -7.73 -9.63 -8.82
C LEU A 117 -6.26 -9.62 -8.38
N ILE A 118 -5.61 -8.45 -8.37
CA ILE A 118 -4.22 -8.29 -7.91
C ILE A 118 -4.10 -8.72 -6.44
N ASN A 119 -5.05 -8.35 -5.57
CA ASN A 119 -5.03 -8.73 -4.16
C ASN A 119 -5.13 -10.26 -3.99
N LYS A 120 -5.95 -10.94 -4.78
CA LYS A 120 -6.08 -12.40 -4.74
C LYS A 120 -4.81 -13.10 -5.25
N ILE A 121 -4.26 -12.65 -6.38
CA ILE A 121 -3.01 -13.18 -6.92
C ILE A 121 -1.86 -12.93 -5.94
N GLY A 122 -1.74 -11.71 -5.42
CA GLY A 122 -0.72 -11.35 -4.43
C GLY A 122 -0.81 -12.19 -3.16
N GLY A 123 -2.02 -12.43 -2.67
CA GLY A 123 -2.28 -13.32 -1.53
C GLY A 123 -1.83 -14.76 -1.79
N ALA A 124 -2.16 -15.32 -2.95
CA ALA A 124 -1.75 -16.67 -3.34
C ALA A 124 -0.22 -16.80 -3.45
N VAL A 125 0.43 -15.83 -4.11
CA VAL A 125 1.90 -15.77 -4.20
C VAL A 125 2.55 -15.66 -2.83
N SER A 126 2.01 -14.80 -1.95
CA SER A 126 2.51 -14.62 -0.58
C SER A 126 2.39 -15.90 0.25
N MET A 127 1.29 -16.65 0.11
CA MET A 127 1.14 -17.95 0.76
C MET A 127 2.13 -18.98 0.23
N GLY A 128 2.34 -19.04 -1.08
CA GLY A 128 3.34 -19.92 -1.70
C GLY A 128 4.76 -19.63 -1.21
N ILE A 129 5.16 -18.35 -1.19
CA ILE A 129 6.45 -17.90 -0.66
C ILE A 129 6.60 -18.25 0.82
N THR A 130 5.53 -18.05 1.62
CA THR A 130 5.55 -18.39 3.05
C THR A 130 5.73 -19.89 3.26
N SER A 131 5.07 -20.73 2.46
CA SER A 131 5.23 -22.20 2.51
C SER A 131 6.65 -22.61 2.15
N LEU A 132 7.23 -22.04 1.10
CA LEU A 132 8.64 -22.29 0.73
C LEU A 132 9.62 -21.86 1.83
N MET A 133 9.37 -20.70 2.45
CA MET A 133 10.15 -20.21 3.58
C MET A 133 10.15 -21.24 4.74
N LEU A 134 8.99 -21.78 5.09
CA LEU A 134 8.87 -22.79 6.17
C LEU A 134 9.67 -24.06 5.83
N VAL A 135 9.56 -24.56 4.60
CA VAL A 135 10.29 -25.74 4.14
C VAL A 135 11.81 -25.49 4.18
N TRP A 136 12.27 -24.39 3.62
CA TRP A 136 13.71 -24.07 3.54
C TRP A 136 14.34 -23.75 4.90
N SER A 137 13.55 -23.22 5.83
CA SER A 137 14.02 -23.00 7.20
C SER A 137 14.01 -24.27 8.09
N GLY A 138 13.54 -25.41 7.55
CA GLY A 138 13.48 -26.67 8.30
C GLY A 138 12.39 -26.71 9.36
N ILE A 139 11.43 -25.79 9.30
CA ILE A 139 10.31 -25.73 10.25
C ILE A 139 9.33 -26.86 9.94
N LYS A 140 9.14 -27.79 10.88
CA LYS A 140 8.09 -28.79 10.78
C LYS A 140 6.79 -28.25 11.37
N VAL A 141 5.72 -28.32 10.58
CA VAL A 141 4.40 -27.87 11.02
C VAL A 141 3.94 -28.72 12.20
N GLY A 142 3.74 -28.08 13.37
CA GLY A 142 3.33 -28.77 14.60
C GLY A 142 4.37 -28.82 15.73
N GLU A 143 5.61 -28.50 15.47
CA GLU A 143 6.63 -28.37 16.54
C GLU A 143 6.58 -26.97 17.17
N THR A 144 6.38 -26.96 18.49
CA THR A 144 6.18 -25.74 19.29
C THR A 144 7.49 -25.27 19.91
N ALA A 145 8.48 -24.77 19.22
CA ALA A 145 9.44 -23.91 19.90
C ALA A 145 10.51 -23.32 18.97
N ALA A 146 10.99 -22.13 19.33
CA ALA A 146 12.20 -21.51 18.80
C ALA A 146 13.45 -22.40 18.93
N GLU A 147 13.44 -23.39 19.82
CA GLU A 147 14.53 -24.34 20.06
C GLU A 147 14.74 -25.37 18.95
N SER A 148 13.77 -25.56 18.05
CA SER A 148 13.85 -26.58 16.99
C SER A 148 14.46 -26.08 15.69
N ILE A 149 14.75 -24.78 15.56
CA ILE A 149 15.26 -24.19 14.32
C ILE A 149 16.76 -23.88 14.46
N SER A 150 17.53 -24.37 13.48
CA SER A 150 18.96 -24.03 13.38
C SER A 150 19.15 -22.52 13.13
N ALA A 151 20.32 -21.98 13.50
CA ALA A 151 20.65 -20.59 13.23
C ALA A 151 20.52 -20.22 11.74
N SER A 152 20.82 -21.16 10.84
CA SER A 152 20.61 -21.00 9.40
C SER A 152 19.13 -20.91 9.03
N GLY A 153 18.26 -21.67 9.71
CA GLY A 153 16.81 -21.58 9.50
C GLY A 153 16.23 -20.24 9.96
N GLN A 154 16.65 -19.73 11.12
CA GLN A 154 16.26 -18.38 11.58
C GLN A 154 16.71 -17.29 10.61
N PHE A 155 17.93 -17.40 10.09
CA PHE A 155 18.44 -16.48 9.07
C PHE A 155 17.60 -16.54 7.79
N THR A 156 17.20 -17.74 7.34
CA THR A 156 16.33 -17.92 6.18
C THR A 156 14.98 -17.24 6.36
N VAL A 157 14.33 -17.40 7.53
CA VAL A 157 13.09 -16.71 7.86
C VAL A 157 13.27 -15.19 7.80
N LYS A 158 14.33 -14.67 8.44
CA LYS A 158 14.65 -13.24 8.47
C LYS A 158 14.87 -12.69 7.05
N LEU A 159 15.66 -13.39 6.24
CA LEU A 159 15.97 -12.99 4.87
C LEU A 159 14.71 -12.98 3.97
N MET A 160 13.93 -14.04 4.00
CA MET A 160 12.71 -14.16 3.20
C MET A 160 11.63 -13.16 3.61
N MET A 161 11.50 -12.87 4.91
CA MET A 161 10.49 -11.93 5.41
C MET A 161 10.87 -10.45 5.22
N ILE A 162 12.14 -10.13 5.12
CA ILE A 162 12.61 -8.74 5.04
C ILE A 162 13.12 -8.41 3.65
N VAL A 163 14.07 -9.18 3.12
CA VAL A 163 14.73 -8.84 1.85
C VAL A 163 13.81 -9.04 0.66
N LEU A 164 13.04 -10.12 0.65
CA LEU A 164 12.16 -10.42 -0.49
C LEU A 164 11.08 -9.37 -0.72
N PRO A 165 10.30 -8.91 0.30
CA PRO A 165 9.37 -7.80 0.11
C PRO A 165 10.03 -6.49 -0.32
N VAL A 166 11.23 -6.18 0.20
CA VAL A 166 12.00 -5.00 -0.21
C VAL A 166 12.31 -5.05 -1.70
N VAL A 167 12.77 -6.19 -2.22
CA VAL A 167 13.06 -6.37 -3.65
C VAL A 167 11.79 -6.15 -4.49
N PHE A 168 10.65 -6.73 -4.09
CA PHE A 168 9.40 -6.54 -4.82
C PHE A 168 8.88 -5.10 -4.79
N ILE A 169 9.01 -4.42 -3.65
CA ILE A 169 8.58 -3.02 -3.51
C ILE A 169 9.46 -2.11 -4.38
N LEU A 170 10.78 -2.32 -4.38
CA LEU A 170 11.70 -1.58 -5.24
C LEU A 170 11.43 -1.85 -6.72
N ALA A 171 11.25 -3.11 -7.10
CA ALA A 171 10.91 -3.47 -8.47
C ALA A 171 9.59 -2.81 -8.90
N GLY A 172 8.55 -2.83 -8.05
CA GLY A 172 7.29 -2.16 -8.28
C GLY A 172 7.46 -0.64 -8.47
N TYR A 173 8.26 0.00 -7.62
CA TYR A 173 8.57 1.43 -7.75
C TYR A 173 9.31 1.75 -9.06
N ILE A 174 10.30 0.94 -9.44
CA ILE A 174 11.06 1.13 -10.69
C ILE A 174 10.11 0.97 -11.90
N ILE A 175 9.27 -0.07 -11.91
CA ILE A 175 8.29 -0.29 -12.98
C ILE A 175 7.34 0.91 -13.09
N TYR A 176 6.83 1.40 -11.95
CA TYR A 176 6.00 2.60 -11.90
C TYR A 176 6.72 3.79 -12.55
N ARG A 177 7.93 4.10 -12.12
CA ARG A 177 8.73 5.23 -12.67
C ARG A 177 9.00 5.10 -14.17
N CYS A 178 9.20 3.89 -14.68
CA CYS A 178 9.52 3.64 -16.08
C CYS A 178 8.28 3.59 -16.98
N LYS A 179 7.14 3.13 -16.48
CA LYS A 179 5.95 2.83 -17.30
C LYS A 179 4.77 3.75 -17.08
N PHE A 180 4.60 4.28 -15.88
CA PHE A 180 3.49 5.19 -15.58
C PHE A 180 3.82 6.59 -16.06
N LYS A 181 3.06 7.06 -17.05
CA LYS A 181 3.32 8.34 -17.75
C LYS A 181 2.38 9.47 -17.31
N ILE A 182 1.36 9.17 -16.51
CA ILE A 182 0.36 10.15 -16.08
C ILE A 182 0.95 10.95 -14.91
N ASN A 183 1.66 12.03 -15.24
CA ASN A 183 2.11 13.01 -14.26
C ASN A 183 0.99 14.04 -13.97
N LYS A 184 1.22 14.91 -13.00
CA LYS A 184 0.24 15.92 -12.59
C LYS A 184 -0.21 16.81 -13.76
N GLU A 185 0.72 17.27 -14.58
CA GLU A 185 0.42 18.16 -15.74
C GLU A 185 -0.45 17.44 -16.78
N MET A 186 -0.14 16.17 -17.05
CA MET A 186 -0.93 15.35 -17.97
C MET A 186 -2.32 15.08 -17.39
N TYR A 187 -2.43 14.79 -16.10
CA TYR A 187 -3.70 14.59 -15.41
C TYR A 187 -4.58 15.85 -15.49
N ASP A 188 -4.03 17.01 -15.12
CA ASP A 188 -4.76 18.27 -15.16
C ASP A 188 -5.26 18.60 -16.60
N ARG A 189 -4.45 18.27 -17.62
CA ARG A 189 -4.84 18.37 -19.02
C ARG A 189 -5.99 17.43 -19.39
N ILE A 190 -5.91 16.17 -18.97
CA ILE A 190 -6.97 15.16 -19.22
C ILE A 190 -8.29 15.65 -18.64
N ILE A 191 -8.28 16.10 -17.38
CA ILE A 191 -9.47 16.59 -16.68
C ILE A 191 -10.04 17.83 -17.39
N SER A 192 -9.19 18.77 -17.79
CA SER A 192 -9.66 19.97 -18.51
C SER A 192 -10.30 19.62 -19.86
N ASP A 193 -9.70 18.71 -20.64
CA ASP A 193 -10.22 18.27 -21.94
C ASP A 193 -11.56 17.50 -21.78
N LEU A 194 -11.66 16.61 -20.78
CA LEU A 194 -12.91 15.89 -20.50
C LEU A 194 -14.03 16.83 -20.02
N ARG A 195 -13.68 17.87 -19.24
CA ARG A 195 -14.61 18.91 -18.82
C ARG A 195 -15.17 19.70 -20.01
N VAL A 196 -14.30 20.11 -20.94
CA VAL A 196 -14.69 20.83 -22.18
C VAL A 196 -15.60 19.96 -23.06
N ARG A 197 -15.39 18.63 -23.08
CA ARG A 197 -16.25 17.67 -23.81
C ARG A 197 -17.57 17.38 -23.11
N GLY A 198 -17.77 17.82 -21.85
CA GLY A 198 -18.95 17.47 -21.04
C GLY A 198 -19.01 16.00 -20.63
N GLU A 199 -17.88 15.30 -20.63
CA GLU A 199 -17.75 13.87 -20.37
C GLU A 199 -17.30 13.57 -18.92
N LEU A 200 -17.02 14.60 -18.10
CA LEU A 200 -16.68 14.44 -16.70
C LEU A 200 -17.95 14.10 -15.92
N HIS A 201 -17.94 12.93 -15.27
CA HIS A 201 -18.92 12.67 -14.23
C HIS A 201 -18.58 13.58 -13.03
N ALA A 202 -19.53 14.44 -12.65
CA ALA A 202 -19.37 15.30 -11.48
C ALA A 202 -19.03 14.44 -10.24
N GLU A 203 -17.91 14.73 -9.59
CA GLU A 203 -17.67 14.17 -8.26
C GLU A 203 -18.78 14.64 -7.31
N PRO A 204 -19.16 13.84 -6.30
CA PRO A 204 -20.19 14.24 -5.34
C PRO A 204 -19.94 15.58 -4.64
N ALA A 205 -18.68 16.02 -4.56
CA ALA A 205 -18.29 17.31 -4.01
C ALA A 205 -18.69 18.51 -4.91
N ASP A 206 -18.65 18.34 -6.23
CA ASP A 206 -19.02 19.41 -7.17
C ASP A 206 -20.56 19.64 -7.18
N VAL A 207 -21.34 18.63 -6.83
CA VAL A 207 -22.80 18.72 -6.73
C VAL A 207 -23.22 19.60 -5.56
N VAL A 208 -22.48 19.58 -4.46
CA VAL A 208 -22.78 20.41 -3.26
C VAL A 208 -22.53 21.89 -3.57
N GLU A 209 -21.47 22.22 -4.28
CA GLU A 209 -21.14 23.61 -4.62
C GLU A 209 -22.08 24.22 -5.66
N VAL A 210 -22.56 23.40 -6.62
CA VAL A 210 -23.55 23.84 -7.62
C VAL A 210 -24.92 24.01 -6.98
N THR A 211 -25.31 23.15 -6.04
CA THR A 211 -26.61 23.26 -5.33
C THR A 211 -26.66 24.50 -4.44
N GLU A 212 -25.58 24.80 -3.69
CA GLU A 212 -25.47 26.02 -2.90
C GLU A 212 -25.52 27.30 -3.76
N THR A 213 -24.86 27.27 -4.93
CA THR A 213 -24.85 28.44 -5.84
C THR A 213 -26.22 28.65 -6.51
N VAL A 214 -26.96 27.59 -6.78
CA VAL A 214 -28.31 27.66 -7.35
C VAL A 214 -29.34 28.10 -6.30
N GLU A 215 -29.28 27.58 -5.06
CA GLU A 215 -30.16 28.02 -3.97
C GLU A 215 -29.97 29.48 -3.59
N VAL A 216 -28.71 29.97 -3.58
CA VAL A 216 -28.40 31.39 -3.32
C VAL A 216 -28.92 32.31 -4.44
N LYS A 217 -29.01 31.84 -5.69
CA LYS A 217 -29.62 32.62 -6.78
C LYS A 217 -31.13 32.66 -6.73
N ILE A 218 -31.78 31.54 -6.39
CA ILE A 218 -33.25 31.47 -6.30
C ILE A 218 -33.80 32.26 -5.10
N THR A 219 -33.02 32.44 -4.03
CA THR A 219 -33.44 33.18 -2.84
C THR A 219 -33.23 34.70 -2.99
N LYS A 220 -32.62 35.17 -4.09
CA LYS A 220 -32.37 36.59 -4.39
C LYS A 220 -33.22 37.17 -5.52
N GLU A 221 -34.08 36.38 -6.14
CA GLU A 221 -35.17 36.80 -7.03
C GLU A 221 -36.52 36.76 -6.30
#